data_877c536b120ee8622dbca66a47482e7d
#
_entry.id   877c536b120ee8622dbca66a47482e7d
#
_cell.length_a   1.000
_cell.length_b   1.000
_cell.length_c   1.000
_cell.angle_alpha   90.00
_cell.angle_beta   90.00
_cell.angle_gamma   90.00
#
_symmetry.space_group_name_H-M   'P 1'
#
loop_
_entity.id
_entity.type
_entity.pdbx_description
1 polymer ?
#
loop_
_entity_poly.entity_id
_entity_poly.type
_entity_poly.pdbx_seq_one_letter_code
_entity_poly.pdbx_strand_id
1 'polypeptide(L)'
;MSKISEPDLLVLQALRVKGFVDTEAVAETVGLSQEDTLNMLNQFAEEGLVSYREGRMVGWMITPEGRSYGEQLLANEVDNLGIRQEIETSYKEFSQLNDDFKELCTDWQLKPSLDGGEGEQVLNDHSDPDYDKGVIDRLVELDKQAQPVCESLAGRLERFASYGSRFTYALEMVLRGDTDWIAKPMIELSLIHI
;
A
#
# COMPACT_ATOMS: atom_id res chain seq x y z
N MET A 1 -21.55 -1.99 -9.41
CA MET A 1 -20.53 -1.35 -10.25
C MET A 1 -19.64 -0.55 -9.31
N SER A 2 -18.33 -0.79 -9.33
CA SER A 2 -17.37 0.02 -8.60
C SER A 2 -17.39 1.47 -9.08
N LYS A 3 -17.13 2.42 -8.19
CA LYS A 3 -17.10 3.83 -8.53
C LYS A 3 -15.67 4.29 -8.77
N ILE A 4 -15.49 5.09 -9.81
CA ILE A 4 -14.23 5.79 -10.09
C ILE A 4 -14.16 6.99 -9.15
N SER A 5 -13.04 7.15 -8.46
CA SER A 5 -12.77 8.31 -7.59
C SER A 5 -12.48 9.55 -8.44
N GLU A 6 -12.78 10.74 -7.90
CA GLU A 6 -12.49 12.00 -8.57
C GLU A 6 -10.98 12.21 -8.77
N PRO A 7 -10.56 12.81 -9.88
CA PRO A 7 -9.13 13.00 -10.19
C PRO A 7 -8.35 13.72 -9.09
N ASP A 8 -8.93 14.74 -8.46
CA ASP A 8 -8.30 15.51 -7.38
C ASP A 8 -7.90 14.60 -6.21
N LEU A 9 -8.83 13.72 -5.81
CA LEU A 9 -8.57 12.73 -4.77
C LEU A 9 -7.45 11.79 -5.16
N LEU A 10 -7.47 11.28 -6.41
CA LEU A 10 -6.47 10.31 -6.89
C LEU A 10 -5.07 10.92 -6.92
N VAL A 11 -4.91 12.17 -7.38
CA VAL A 11 -3.61 12.86 -7.43
C VAL A 11 -3.06 13.10 -6.03
N LEU A 12 -3.87 13.61 -5.09
CA LEU A 12 -3.43 13.82 -3.71
C LEU A 12 -3.10 12.50 -3.01
N GLN A 13 -3.87 11.46 -3.26
CA GLN A 13 -3.61 10.13 -2.71
C GLN A 13 -2.33 9.52 -3.29
N ALA A 14 -2.06 9.67 -4.58
CA ALA A 14 -0.81 9.21 -5.19
C ALA A 14 0.41 9.88 -4.54
N LEU A 15 0.35 11.21 -4.31
CA LEU A 15 1.42 11.94 -3.61
C LEU A 15 1.57 11.50 -2.15
N ARG A 16 0.45 11.23 -1.46
CA ARG A 16 0.47 10.75 -0.07
C ARG A 16 1.19 9.41 0.05
N VAL A 17 0.90 8.49 -0.87
CA VAL A 17 1.46 7.12 -0.88
C VAL A 17 2.92 7.10 -1.32
N LYS A 18 3.24 7.78 -2.41
CA LYS A 18 4.59 7.76 -2.99
C LYS A 18 5.57 8.71 -2.28
N GLY A 19 5.06 9.71 -1.57
CA GLY A 19 5.84 10.70 -0.85
C GLY A 19 6.42 11.75 -1.79
N PHE A 20 7.63 11.54 -2.30
CA PHE A 20 8.32 12.45 -3.22
C PHE A 20 8.38 11.84 -4.61
N VAL A 21 7.80 12.50 -5.62
CA VAL A 21 7.55 11.88 -6.93
C VAL A 21 7.48 12.91 -8.07
N ASP A 22 7.89 12.51 -9.27
CA ASP A 22 7.74 13.33 -10.48
C ASP A 22 6.33 13.26 -11.07
N THR A 23 6.04 14.15 -12.03
CA THR A 23 4.72 14.24 -12.66
C THR A 23 4.35 12.97 -13.43
N GLU A 24 5.33 12.33 -14.08
CA GLU A 24 5.10 11.11 -14.87
C GLU A 24 4.62 9.96 -13.99
N ALA A 25 5.29 9.72 -12.89
CA ALA A 25 4.91 8.67 -11.95
C ALA A 25 3.57 8.94 -11.24
N VAL A 26 3.17 10.22 -11.05
CA VAL A 26 1.80 10.55 -10.61
C VAL A 26 0.80 10.20 -11.72
N ALA A 27 1.03 10.67 -12.95
CA ALA A 27 0.16 10.46 -14.10
C ALA A 27 -0.10 8.97 -14.36
N GLU A 28 0.95 8.14 -14.35
CA GLU A 28 0.85 6.69 -14.47
C GLU A 28 -0.01 6.07 -13.34
N THR A 29 0.17 6.55 -12.10
CA THR A 29 -0.55 6.01 -10.95
C THR A 29 -2.04 6.30 -11.02
N VAL A 30 -2.41 7.49 -11.51
CA VAL A 30 -3.82 7.93 -11.53
C VAL A 30 -4.51 7.67 -12.88
N GLY A 31 -3.76 7.24 -13.88
CA GLY A 31 -4.29 6.95 -15.22
C GLY A 31 -4.69 8.20 -16.01
N LEU A 32 -4.05 9.34 -15.76
CA LEU A 32 -4.27 10.62 -16.44
C LEU A 32 -3.12 10.92 -17.43
N SER A 33 -3.35 11.88 -18.34
CA SER A 33 -2.25 12.40 -19.16
C SER A 33 -1.25 13.18 -18.30
N GLN A 34 0.03 13.23 -18.74
CA GLN A 34 1.04 14.05 -18.04
C GLN A 34 0.66 15.53 -18.01
N GLU A 35 0.04 16.03 -19.10
CA GLU A 35 -0.41 17.43 -19.22
C GLU A 35 -1.52 17.74 -18.20
N ASP A 36 -2.56 16.91 -18.12
CA ASP A 36 -3.65 17.11 -17.17
C ASP A 36 -3.13 16.99 -15.73
N THR A 37 -2.28 16.02 -15.46
CA THR A 37 -1.66 15.84 -14.14
C THR A 37 -0.82 17.04 -13.75
N LEU A 38 0.00 17.58 -14.65
CA LEU A 38 0.81 18.75 -14.38
C LEU A 38 -0.06 19.99 -14.11
N ASN A 39 -1.13 20.18 -14.88
CA ASN A 39 -2.06 21.28 -14.67
C ASN A 39 -2.70 21.21 -13.27
N MET A 40 -3.16 20.03 -12.86
CA MET A 40 -3.71 19.82 -11.52
C MET A 40 -2.68 20.06 -10.41
N LEU A 41 -1.46 19.56 -10.57
CA LEU A 41 -0.38 19.76 -9.61
C LEU A 41 -0.01 21.25 -9.45
N ASN A 42 0.01 22.01 -10.55
CA ASN A 42 0.24 23.45 -10.52
C ASN A 42 -0.90 24.18 -9.80
N GLN A 43 -2.15 23.83 -10.07
CA GLN A 43 -3.30 24.38 -9.36
C GLN A 43 -3.20 24.08 -7.86
N PHE A 44 -2.93 22.84 -7.47
CA PHE A 44 -2.75 22.46 -6.07
C PHE A 44 -1.57 23.16 -5.40
N ALA A 45 -0.52 23.50 -6.16
CA ALA A 45 0.59 24.30 -5.64
C ALA A 45 0.18 25.74 -5.38
N GLU A 46 -0.62 26.35 -6.25
CA GLU A 46 -1.20 27.70 -6.02
C GLU A 46 -2.12 27.73 -4.79
N GLU A 47 -2.84 26.64 -4.53
CA GLU A 47 -3.70 26.47 -3.36
C GLU A 47 -2.93 26.05 -2.09
N GLY A 48 -1.61 25.79 -2.19
CA GLY A 48 -0.76 25.38 -1.08
C GLY A 48 -0.92 23.93 -0.66
N LEU A 49 -1.61 23.08 -1.45
CA LEU A 49 -1.88 21.68 -1.14
C LEU A 49 -0.69 20.77 -1.47
N VAL A 50 0.12 21.17 -2.44
CA VAL A 50 1.34 20.47 -2.82
C VAL A 50 2.49 21.46 -2.98
N SER A 51 3.72 20.96 -3.00
CA SER A 51 4.91 21.78 -3.27
C SER A 51 5.83 21.05 -4.24
N TYR A 52 6.42 21.80 -5.17
CA TYR A 52 7.45 21.32 -6.06
C TYR A 52 8.83 21.69 -5.51
N ARG A 53 9.74 20.73 -5.47
CA ARG A 53 11.13 20.96 -5.07
C ARG A 53 12.05 20.79 -6.25
N GLU A 54 13.02 21.71 -6.35
CA GLU A 54 14.16 21.64 -7.25
C GLU A 54 15.44 21.43 -6.46
N GLY A 55 16.45 20.82 -7.07
CA GLY A 55 17.76 20.61 -6.46
C GLY A 55 18.22 19.16 -6.50
N ARG A 56 18.77 18.65 -5.39
CA ARG A 56 19.29 17.28 -5.32
C ARG A 56 18.22 16.20 -5.54
N MET A 57 17.00 16.50 -5.11
CA MET A 57 15.80 15.71 -5.42
C MET A 57 14.79 16.65 -6.06
N VAL A 58 14.25 16.26 -7.21
CA VAL A 58 13.32 17.05 -8.01
C VAL A 58 11.98 16.33 -8.05
N GLY A 59 10.88 17.01 -7.68
CA GLY A 59 9.55 16.42 -7.70
C GLY A 59 8.54 17.12 -6.80
N TRP A 60 7.35 16.52 -6.77
CA TRP A 60 6.18 16.96 -6.02
C TRP A 60 6.09 16.28 -4.66
N MET A 61 5.59 17.01 -3.69
CA MET A 61 5.28 16.53 -2.34
C MET A 61 3.94 17.10 -1.90
N ILE A 62 3.18 16.29 -1.16
CA ILE A 62 1.98 16.76 -0.50
C ILE A 62 2.35 17.58 0.76
N THR A 63 1.65 18.69 0.97
CA THR A 63 1.79 19.51 2.20
C THR A 63 0.90 18.97 3.33
N PRO A 64 1.05 19.44 4.58
CA PRO A 64 0.09 19.13 5.65
C PRO A 64 -1.34 19.56 5.30
N GLU A 65 -1.51 20.70 4.65
CA GLU A 65 -2.81 21.23 4.18
C GLU A 65 -3.39 20.30 3.11
N GLY A 66 -2.57 19.85 2.16
CA GLY A 66 -2.97 18.91 1.12
C GLY A 66 -3.38 17.55 1.69
N ARG A 67 -2.70 17.08 2.74
CA ARG A 67 -3.10 15.83 3.45
C ARG A 67 -4.48 15.98 4.09
N SER A 68 -4.70 17.10 4.80
CA SER A 68 -5.99 17.37 5.44
C SER A 68 -7.12 17.48 4.41
N TYR A 69 -6.85 18.16 3.29
CA TYR A 69 -7.82 18.25 2.19
C TYR A 69 -8.11 16.90 1.54
N GLY A 70 -7.08 16.10 1.27
CA GLY A 70 -7.25 14.73 0.75
C GLY A 70 -8.06 13.83 1.70
N GLU A 71 -7.88 13.95 3.01
CA GLU A 71 -8.67 13.24 4.02
C GLU A 71 -10.15 13.67 4.00
N GLN A 72 -10.42 14.96 3.77
CA GLN A 72 -11.80 15.45 3.60
C GLN A 72 -12.44 14.88 2.32
N LEU A 73 -11.71 14.85 1.21
CA LEU A 73 -12.20 14.27 -0.04
C LEU A 73 -12.52 12.77 0.13
N LEU A 74 -11.64 12.00 0.80
CA LEU A 74 -11.89 10.60 1.13
C LEU A 74 -13.15 10.41 1.97
N ALA A 75 -13.31 11.22 3.02
CA ALA A 75 -14.47 11.16 3.88
C ALA A 75 -15.78 11.47 3.11
N ASN A 76 -15.75 12.54 2.29
CA ASN A 76 -16.88 12.94 1.47
C ASN A 76 -17.25 11.86 0.43
N GLU A 77 -16.27 11.24 -0.21
CA GLU A 77 -16.52 10.14 -1.16
C GLU A 77 -17.25 8.98 -0.48
N VAL A 78 -16.73 8.52 0.64
CA VAL A 78 -17.30 7.40 1.41
C VAL A 78 -18.73 7.72 1.89
N ASP A 79 -18.96 8.95 2.36
CA ASP A 79 -20.28 9.39 2.84
C ASP A 79 -21.29 9.55 1.70
N ASN A 80 -20.88 10.17 0.59
CA ASN A 80 -21.72 10.35 -0.60
C ASN A 80 -22.16 9.01 -1.21
N LEU A 81 -21.31 7.98 -1.07
CA LEU A 81 -21.62 6.64 -1.54
C LEU A 81 -22.41 5.81 -0.53
N GLY A 82 -22.49 6.25 0.73
CA GLY A 82 -23.15 5.51 1.81
C GLY A 82 -22.45 4.20 2.16
N ILE A 83 -21.12 4.09 1.90
CA ILE A 83 -20.35 2.85 2.09
C ILE A 83 -19.42 2.89 3.31
N ARG A 84 -19.54 3.90 4.18
CA ARG A 84 -18.65 4.07 5.34
C ARG A 84 -18.54 2.82 6.20
N GLN A 85 -19.66 2.21 6.54
CA GLN A 85 -19.68 1.03 7.41
C GLN A 85 -18.97 -0.18 6.76
N GLU A 86 -19.13 -0.34 5.45
CA GLU A 86 -18.46 -1.42 4.69
C GLU A 86 -16.96 -1.18 4.64
N ILE A 87 -16.53 0.05 4.38
CA ILE A 87 -15.11 0.42 4.40
C ILE A 87 -14.49 0.22 5.78
N GLU A 88 -15.19 0.64 6.86
CA GLU A 88 -14.71 0.44 8.23
C GLU A 88 -14.58 -1.04 8.60
N THR A 89 -15.51 -1.88 8.13
CA THR A 89 -15.44 -3.32 8.34
C THR A 89 -14.24 -3.93 7.62
N SER A 90 -14.11 -3.65 6.32
CA SER A 90 -12.97 -4.12 5.53
C SER A 90 -11.63 -3.59 6.07
N TYR A 91 -11.59 -2.36 6.58
CA TYR A 91 -10.39 -1.79 7.21
C TYR A 91 -9.98 -2.54 8.48
N LYS A 92 -10.93 -2.96 9.32
CA LYS A 92 -10.64 -3.74 10.54
C LYS A 92 -10.06 -5.12 10.18
N GLU A 93 -10.68 -5.82 9.22
CA GLU A 93 -10.18 -7.10 8.73
C GLU A 93 -8.78 -6.95 8.14
N PHE A 94 -8.60 -5.91 7.33
CA PHE A 94 -7.33 -5.59 6.72
C PHE A 94 -6.24 -5.25 7.76
N SER A 95 -6.57 -4.47 8.80
CA SER A 95 -5.61 -4.10 9.85
C SER A 95 -5.07 -5.33 10.57
N GLN A 96 -5.92 -6.35 10.81
CA GLN A 96 -5.48 -7.60 11.40
C GLN A 96 -4.49 -8.33 10.46
N LEU A 97 -4.85 -8.47 9.18
CA LEU A 97 -3.96 -9.10 8.19
C LEU A 97 -2.63 -8.36 8.03
N ASN A 98 -2.65 -7.03 8.13
CA ASN A 98 -1.43 -6.22 8.07
C ASN A 98 -0.53 -6.43 9.30
N ASP A 99 -1.09 -6.63 10.47
CA ASP A 99 -0.29 -6.94 11.66
C ASP A 99 0.30 -8.35 11.59
N ASP A 100 -0.47 -9.33 11.13
CA ASP A 100 0.01 -10.69 10.86
C ASP A 100 1.12 -10.71 9.78
N PHE A 101 0.99 -9.85 8.76
CA PHE A 101 2.02 -9.68 7.73
C PHE A 101 3.31 -9.06 8.28
N LYS A 102 3.23 -8.04 9.14
CA LYS A 102 4.40 -7.45 9.79
C LYS A 102 5.13 -8.46 10.68
N GLU A 103 4.38 -9.28 11.42
CA GLU A 103 4.94 -10.37 12.20
C GLU A 103 5.67 -11.37 11.29
N LEU A 104 5.04 -11.77 10.18
CA LEU A 104 5.65 -12.63 9.19
C LEU A 104 6.96 -12.05 8.62
N CYS A 105 6.99 -10.76 8.28
CA CYS A 105 8.21 -10.09 7.82
C CYS A 105 9.30 -10.10 8.89
N THR A 106 8.93 -9.99 10.17
CA THR A 106 9.86 -10.10 11.28
C THR A 106 10.42 -11.52 11.37
N ASP A 107 9.57 -12.53 11.31
CA ASP A 107 9.97 -13.93 11.35
C ASP A 107 10.81 -14.35 10.12
N TRP A 108 10.62 -13.69 8.97
CA TRP A 108 11.49 -13.87 7.82
C TRP A 108 12.91 -13.38 8.06
N GLN A 109 13.06 -12.25 8.77
CA GLN A 109 14.35 -11.62 9.07
C GLN A 109 15.00 -12.20 10.31
N LEU A 110 14.21 -12.63 11.28
CA LEU A 110 14.67 -13.11 12.58
C LEU A 110 14.09 -14.50 12.84
N LYS A 111 14.88 -15.36 13.47
CA LYS A 111 14.43 -16.69 13.92
C LYS A 111 14.74 -16.89 15.41
N PRO A 112 14.00 -17.76 16.12
CA PRO A 112 14.31 -18.10 17.51
C PRO A 112 15.76 -18.60 17.64
N SER A 113 16.46 -18.15 18.69
CA SER A 113 17.78 -18.66 19.03
C SER A 113 17.68 -20.08 19.59
N LEU A 114 18.47 -21.02 19.06
CA LEU A 114 18.52 -22.39 19.59
C LEU A 114 19.30 -22.50 20.91
N ASP A 115 20.27 -21.57 21.15
CA ASP A 115 21.14 -21.55 22.30
C ASP A 115 20.80 -20.41 23.29
N GLY A 116 19.80 -19.59 22.95
CA GLY A 116 19.41 -18.42 23.73
C GLY A 116 18.32 -18.71 24.77
N GLY A 117 18.05 -17.71 25.63
CA GLY A 117 16.92 -17.73 26.57
C GLY A 117 15.58 -17.62 25.86
N GLU A 118 14.49 -17.88 26.60
CA GLU A 118 13.12 -17.77 26.10
C GLU A 118 12.86 -16.37 25.50
N GLY A 119 12.51 -16.32 24.22
CA GLY A 119 12.23 -15.07 23.49
C GLY A 119 13.46 -14.41 22.82
N GLU A 120 14.65 -15.00 22.91
CA GLU A 120 15.83 -14.49 22.19
C GLU A 120 15.75 -14.83 20.71
N GLN A 121 15.93 -13.81 19.85
CA GLN A 121 15.91 -13.93 18.38
C GLN A 121 17.28 -13.63 17.80
N VAL A 122 17.61 -14.32 16.74
CA VAL A 122 18.83 -14.13 15.94
C VAL A 122 18.48 -13.85 14.49
N LEU A 123 19.38 -13.23 13.73
CA LEU A 123 19.17 -13.05 12.30
C LEU A 123 18.94 -14.39 11.62
N ASN A 124 17.89 -14.46 10.80
CA ASN A 124 17.66 -15.62 9.95
C ASN A 124 18.66 -15.59 8.78
N ASP A 125 19.59 -16.52 8.78
CA ASP A 125 20.59 -16.72 7.75
C ASP A 125 20.12 -17.61 6.60
N HIS A 126 18.84 -18.01 6.64
CA HIS A 126 18.20 -18.88 5.65
C HIS A 126 18.87 -20.24 5.48
N SER A 127 19.58 -20.72 6.51
CA SER A 127 20.20 -22.03 6.53
C SER A 127 19.24 -23.17 6.92
N ASP A 128 18.07 -22.83 7.44
CA ASP A 128 17.00 -23.76 7.82
C ASP A 128 15.84 -23.67 6.82
N PRO A 129 15.79 -24.58 5.82
CA PRO A 129 14.75 -24.54 4.79
C PRO A 129 13.36 -24.90 5.32
N ASP A 130 13.24 -25.65 6.43
CA ASP A 130 11.96 -26.00 7.02
C ASP A 130 11.35 -24.78 7.75
N TYR A 131 12.18 -23.98 8.43
CA TYR A 131 11.76 -22.71 9.02
C TYR A 131 11.29 -21.73 7.94
N ASP A 132 12.11 -21.49 6.92
CA ASP A 132 11.77 -20.60 5.81
C ASP A 132 10.49 -21.02 5.10
N LYS A 133 10.33 -22.33 4.87
CA LYS A 133 9.10 -22.87 4.30
C LYS A 133 7.88 -22.58 5.18
N GLY A 134 8.00 -22.69 6.49
CA GLY A 134 6.92 -22.38 7.42
C GLY A 134 6.48 -20.92 7.32
N VAL A 135 7.43 -19.98 7.15
CA VAL A 135 7.11 -18.55 6.93
C VAL A 135 6.42 -18.35 5.60
N ILE A 136 6.90 -18.98 4.51
CA ILE A 136 6.28 -18.90 3.18
C ILE A 136 4.87 -19.51 3.18
N ASP A 137 4.64 -20.62 3.86
CA ASP A 137 3.31 -21.24 3.97
C ASP A 137 2.32 -20.29 4.68
N ARG A 138 2.76 -19.52 5.68
CA ARG A 138 1.95 -18.45 6.31
C ARG A 138 1.65 -17.31 5.33
N LEU A 139 2.59 -16.92 4.47
CA LEU A 139 2.36 -15.91 3.44
C LEU A 139 1.29 -16.35 2.44
N VAL A 140 1.29 -17.63 2.03
CA VAL A 140 0.24 -18.23 1.19
C VAL A 140 -1.13 -18.14 1.86
N GLU A 141 -1.19 -18.38 3.16
CA GLU A 141 -2.45 -18.32 3.90
C GLU A 141 -2.94 -16.86 4.06
N LEU A 142 -2.03 -15.92 4.29
CA LEU A 142 -2.35 -14.49 4.31
C LEU A 142 -2.91 -14.00 2.98
N ASP A 143 -2.34 -14.42 1.84
CA ASP A 143 -2.91 -14.06 0.51
C ASP A 143 -4.35 -14.54 0.39
N LYS A 144 -4.64 -15.80 0.75
CA LYS A 144 -6.01 -16.34 0.69
C LYS A 144 -7.00 -15.54 1.55
N GLN A 145 -6.56 -15.06 2.71
CA GLN A 145 -7.40 -14.26 3.60
C GLN A 145 -7.55 -12.81 3.12
N ALA A 146 -6.52 -12.25 2.49
CA ALA A 146 -6.54 -10.89 1.97
C ALA A 146 -7.40 -10.73 0.71
N GLN A 147 -7.47 -11.75 -0.16
CA GLN A 147 -8.20 -11.66 -1.43
C GLN A 147 -9.67 -11.27 -1.25
N PRO A 148 -10.48 -11.88 -0.36
CA PRO A 148 -11.88 -11.47 -0.18
C PRO A 148 -12.03 -10.01 0.30
N VAL A 149 -11.09 -9.53 1.13
CA VAL A 149 -11.08 -8.14 1.61
C VAL A 149 -10.78 -7.19 0.46
N CYS A 150 -9.76 -7.51 -0.35
CA CYS A 150 -9.40 -6.73 -1.54
C CYS A 150 -10.56 -6.70 -2.57
N GLU A 151 -11.22 -7.84 -2.81
CA GLU A 151 -12.38 -7.94 -3.70
C GLU A 151 -13.57 -7.13 -3.19
N SER A 152 -13.85 -7.16 -1.89
CA SER A 152 -14.89 -6.35 -1.27
C SER A 152 -14.65 -4.86 -1.49
N LEU A 153 -13.42 -4.38 -1.23
CA LEU A 153 -13.03 -2.99 -1.44
C LEU A 153 -13.08 -2.60 -2.92
N ALA A 154 -12.53 -3.43 -3.81
CA ALA A 154 -12.52 -3.20 -5.26
C ALA A 154 -13.95 -3.14 -5.84
N GLY A 155 -14.87 -3.93 -5.30
CA GLY A 155 -16.29 -3.90 -5.69
C GLY A 155 -16.99 -2.57 -5.36
N ARG A 156 -16.43 -1.77 -4.45
CA ARG A 156 -16.96 -0.45 -4.04
C ARG A 156 -16.22 0.70 -4.72
N LEU A 157 -14.92 0.68 -4.74
CA LEU A 157 -14.05 1.74 -5.24
C LEU A 157 -12.98 1.15 -6.16
N GLU A 158 -12.94 1.61 -7.40
CA GLU A 158 -12.06 1.06 -8.45
C GLU A 158 -10.58 1.20 -8.11
N ARG A 159 -10.20 2.24 -7.35
CA ARG A 159 -8.82 2.44 -6.92
C ARG A 159 -8.23 1.28 -6.10
N PHE A 160 -9.08 0.41 -5.54
CA PHE A 160 -8.65 -0.79 -4.83
C PHE A 160 -8.50 -2.03 -5.73
N ALA A 161 -8.88 -1.96 -7.01
CA ALA A 161 -8.93 -3.13 -7.89
C ALA A 161 -7.59 -3.85 -8.10
N SER A 162 -6.48 -3.11 -8.01
CA SER A 162 -5.14 -3.68 -8.23
C SER A 162 -4.50 -4.31 -6.98
N TYR A 163 -5.06 -4.12 -5.79
CA TYR A 163 -4.37 -4.53 -4.54
C TYR A 163 -4.25 -6.05 -4.42
N GLY A 164 -5.35 -6.78 -4.61
CA GLY A 164 -5.33 -8.24 -4.54
C GLY A 164 -4.36 -8.85 -5.54
N SER A 165 -4.43 -8.45 -6.82
CA SER A 165 -3.56 -8.98 -7.86
C SER A 165 -2.08 -8.66 -7.64
N ARG A 166 -1.75 -7.50 -7.06
CA ARG A 166 -0.37 -7.13 -6.72
C ARG A 166 0.17 -7.99 -5.58
N PHE A 167 -0.66 -8.31 -4.58
CA PHE A 167 -0.26 -9.19 -3.50
C PHE A 167 -0.02 -10.61 -4.00
N THR A 168 -0.96 -11.18 -4.78
CA THR A 168 -0.77 -12.49 -5.40
C THR A 168 0.48 -12.54 -6.30
N TYR A 169 0.74 -11.49 -7.09
CA TYR A 169 1.94 -11.42 -7.91
C TYR A 169 3.23 -11.48 -7.06
N ALA A 170 3.28 -10.73 -5.96
CA ALA A 170 4.42 -10.76 -5.06
C ALA A 170 4.63 -12.16 -4.44
N LEU A 171 3.54 -12.82 -4.01
CA LEU A 171 3.57 -14.19 -3.53
C LEU A 171 4.10 -15.16 -4.61
N GLU A 172 3.65 -15.03 -5.86
CA GLU A 172 4.14 -15.87 -6.96
C GLU A 172 5.65 -15.71 -7.17
N MET A 173 6.20 -14.51 -7.03
CA MET A 173 7.64 -14.27 -7.13
C MET A 173 8.40 -14.97 -6.01
N VAL A 174 7.88 -14.90 -4.77
CA VAL A 174 8.45 -15.65 -3.62
C VAL A 174 8.44 -17.16 -3.89
N LEU A 175 7.33 -17.71 -4.36
CA LEU A 175 7.19 -19.15 -4.65
C LEU A 175 8.10 -19.61 -5.81
N ARG A 176 8.53 -18.71 -6.68
CA ARG A 176 9.54 -18.97 -7.73
C ARG A 176 10.98 -18.87 -7.22
N GLY A 177 11.19 -18.51 -5.96
CA GLY A 177 12.50 -18.39 -5.30
C GLY A 177 13.06 -16.97 -5.24
N ASP A 178 12.35 -15.94 -5.70
CA ASP A 178 12.73 -14.53 -5.51
C ASP A 178 12.19 -14.05 -4.16
N THR A 179 12.82 -14.49 -3.08
CA THR A 179 12.39 -14.24 -1.71
C THR A 179 12.59 -12.80 -1.25
N ASP A 180 13.34 -12.00 -2.00
CA ASP A 180 13.43 -10.55 -1.76
C ASP A 180 12.05 -9.87 -1.76
N TRP A 181 11.06 -10.47 -2.42
CA TRP A 181 9.70 -9.94 -2.46
C TRP A 181 8.97 -10.00 -1.11
N ILE A 182 9.39 -10.81 -0.16
CA ILE A 182 8.79 -10.85 1.19
C ILE A 182 9.03 -9.52 1.93
N ALA A 183 10.22 -8.91 1.76
CA ALA A 183 10.62 -7.71 2.47
C ALA A 183 10.58 -6.43 1.60
N LYS A 184 10.15 -6.53 0.33
CA LYS A 184 10.10 -5.35 -0.55
C LYS A 184 9.00 -4.39 -0.13
N PRO A 185 9.29 -3.07 -0.06
CA PRO A 185 8.30 -2.04 0.28
C PRO A 185 7.03 -2.04 -0.58
N MET A 186 7.06 -2.69 -1.76
CA MET A 186 5.89 -2.81 -2.64
C MET A 186 4.77 -3.66 -2.03
N ILE A 187 5.09 -4.63 -1.18
CA ILE A 187 4.07 -5.38 -0.42
C ILE A 187 3.55 -4.50 0.70
N GLU A 188 4.43 -3.85 1.47
CA GLU A 188 4.05 -2.91 2.53
C GLU A 188 3.15 -1.77 2.02
N LEU A 189 3.53 -1.11 0.91
CA LEU A 189 2.76 -0.01 0.33
C LEU A 189 1.40 -0.46 -0.23
N SER A 190 1.24 -1.71 -0.59
CA SER A 190 -0.06 -2.23 -1.02
C SER A 190 -1.04 -2.29 0.13
N LEU A 191 -0.56 -2.48 1.35
CA LEU A 191 -1.38 -2.78 2.51
C LEU A 191 -1.61 -1.56 3.45
N ILE A 192 -0.75 -0.55 3.49
CA ILE A 192 -0.76 0.49 4.54
C ILE A 192 -1.63 1.73 4.21
N HIS A 193 -2.15 1.90 2.98
CA HIS A 193 -2.72 3.18 2.53
C HIS A 193 -4.19 3.10 2.10
N ILE A 194 -5.00 2.36 2.84
CA ILE A 194 -6.47 2.43 2.73
C ILE A 194 -7.00 3.64 3.48
#